data_2a474b0c4860bb96dfdb9befc330fd8b
#
_entry.id   2a474b0c4860bb96dfdb9befc330fd8b
#
_cell.length_a   1.000
_cell.length_b   1.000
_cell.length_c   1.000
_cell.angle_alpha   90.00
_cell.angle_beta   90.00
_cell.angle_gamma   90.00
#
_symmetry.space_group_name_H-M   'P 1'
#
loop_
_entity.id
_entity.type
_entity.pdbx_description
1 polymer ?
#
loop_
_entity_poly.entity_id
_entity_poly.type
_entity_poly.pdbx_seq_one_letter_code
_entity_poly.pdbx_strand_id
1 'polypeptide(L)'
;MQTSHCLWQRKLVAFTSRSERMDENWKQQLATDSYGNPVRSISNLRLIFTLDENLSQIRYDTFCQDDVCFNPLFRNVNGNKIDEESVGKIQDYLERTYRLRLTQNKVFEILKTTSSERSFNPVQEFITQETWDGQPRIATAIIDYLGAEDMPLVREQTKLWFVAAVARVFSPGCKFDNVLTLPGPQGIGKSTFFKTISGKWFNDSFSFASGDKEKVETITNGWIIEISELNGLKRANDVEAAKAFLSRCSDYMRPAYGHKVVEFMRHNVFAATTNETNFLQGDNGNRRWWIIPVKGNGHVSDWLDCLQHSVPQLWAEAYTYYRQGMKLYLSPDMEIEANEIQMQQSNILVDPIMEDIEMYLEREVPVQYASWMIPTRLAYQKGAYSEPNSTMTSLNMVCARQIIEELPNDLVRRNTSKYTSQYINRLMSMIPNWKRSKQEKVKGLHPAYCDKTGRSKHPWVRVGTPSEEVCATLPSEPELPF
;
A
#
# COMPACT_ATOMS: atom_id res chain seq x y z
N MET A 1 5.32 -24.26 -21.00
CA MET A 1 4.67 -22.91 -20.96
C MET A 1 3.27 -22.85 -21.59
N GLN A 2 2.69 -23.93 -22.08
CA GLN A 2 1.35 -23.95 -22.74
C GLN A 2 0.23 -24.63 -21.93
N THR A 3 0.51 -25.24 -20.79
CA THR A 3 -0.44 -26.13 -20.09
C THR A 3 -1.31 -25.43 -19.01
N SER A 4 -0.88 -24.36 -18.39
CA SER A 4 -1.65 -23.69 -17.34
C SER A 4 -2.75 -22.76 -17.87
N HIS A 5 -2.56 -22.17 -19.03
CA HIS A 5 -3.58 -21.35 -19.72
C HIS A 5 -4.80 -22.21 -20.15
N CYS A 6 -4.56 -23.50 -20.41
CA CYS A 6 -5.57 -24.45 -20.87
C CYS A 6 -6.51 -24.93 -19.74
N LEU A 7 -6.05 -25.01 -18.48
CA LEU A 7 -6.88 -25.43 -17.36
C LEU A 7 -7.90 -24.38 -16.94
N TRP A 8 -7.53 -23.11 -17.03
CA TRP A 8 -8.42 -21.98 -16.75
C TRP A 8 -9.52 -21.85 -17.80
N GLN A 9 -9.17 -22.01 -19.07
CA GLN A 9 -10.15 -22.01 -20.17
C GLN A 9 -11.09 -23.23 -20.07
N ARG A 10 -10.62 -24.40 -19.63
CA ARG A 10 -11.46 -25.60 -19.48
C ARG A 10 -12.50 -25.50 -18.36
N LYS A 11 -12.20 -24.83 -17.22
CA LYS A 11 -13.20 -24.64 -16.16
C LYS A 11 -14.24 -23.55 -16.50
N LEU A 12 -13.88 -22.52 -17.22
CA LEU A 12 -14.84 -21.54 -17.76
C LEU A 12 -15.80 -22.19 -18.78
N VAL A 13 -15.30 -23.13 -19.60
CA VAL A 13 -16.11 -23.90 -20.55
C VAL A 13 -17.00 -24.93 -19.81
N ALA A 14 -16.58 -25.46 -18.65
CA ALA A 14 -17.38 -26.42 -17.90
C ALA A 14 -18.59 -25.78 -17.19
N PHE A 15 -18.57 -24.47 -16.92
CA PHE A 15 -19.74 -23.75 -16.41
C PHE A 15 -20.81 -23.50 -17.50
N THR A 16 -20.42 -23.58 -18.78
CA THR A 16 -21.32 -23.45 -19.94
C THR A 16 -21.98 -24.77 -20.34
N SER A 17 -21.59 -25.91 -19.76
CA SER A 17 -22.11 -27.22 -20.17
C SER A 17 -23.40 -27.66 -19.45
N ARG A 18 -23.99 -26.83 -18.59
CA ARG A 18 -25.38 -26.98 -18.15
C ARG A 18 -26.28 -26.00 -18.91
N SER A 19 -26.23 -26.01 -20.22
CA SER A 19 -27.34 -25.49 -21.00
C SER A 19 -28.48 -26.51 -20.85
N GLU A 20 -29.34 -26.29 -19.87
CA GLU A 20 -30.75 -26.63 -20.05
C GLU A 20 -31.10 -26.06 -21.41
N ARG A 21 -31.56 -26.90 -22.35
CA ARG A 21 -32.04 -26.45 -23.64
C ARG A 21 -33.10 -25.41 -23.33
N MET A 22 -32.76 -24.13 -23.45
CA MET A 22 -33.71 -23.05 -23.33
C MET A 22 -34.72 -23.28 -24.46
N ASP A 23 -35.95 -23.57 -24.04
CA ASP A 23 -37.03 -23.89 -24.93
C ASP A 23 -37.12 -22.77 -25.99
N GLU A 24 -36.97 -23.06 -27.28
CA GLU A 24 -37.01 -22.06 -28.39
C GLU A 24 -38.36 -21.30 -28.47
N ASN A 25 -39.26 -21.65 -27.57
CA ASN A 25 -40.60 -21.08 -27.45
C ASN A 25 -40.61 -19.57 -27.14
N TRP A 26 -39.50 -19.00 -26.62
CA TRP A 26 -39.43 -17.54 -26.38
C TRP A 26 -39.53 -16.71 -27.68
N LYS A 27 -39.12 -17.28 -28.84
CA LYS A 27 -39.25 -16.59 -30.14
C LYS A 27 -40.68 -16.30 -30.51
N GLN A 28 -41.64 -17.10 -30.00
CA GLN A 28 -43.09 -16.86 -30.19
C GLN A 28 -43.61 -15.65 -29.42
N GLN A 29 -42.85 -15.17 -28.43
CA GLN A 29 -43.22 -13.95 -27.69
C GLN A 29 -42.81 -12.66 -28.42
N LEU A 30 -42.05 -12.79 -29.52
CA LEU A 30 -41.65 -11.62 -30.29
C LEU A 30 -42.87 -11.06 -31.05
N ALA A 31 -43.13 -9.77 -30.88
CA ALA A 31 -44.08 -9.06 -31.74
C ALA A 31 -43.53 -9.03 -33.17
N THR A 32 -44.37 -9.43 -34.14
CA THR A 32 -44.00 -9.53 -35.54
C THR A 32 -44.79 -8.55 -36.40
N ASP A 33 -44.24 -8.19 -37.56
CA ASP A 33 -44.92 -7.45 -38.60
C ASP A 33 -45.85 -8.36 -39.42
N SER A 34 -46.51 -7.82 -40.43
CA SER A 34 -47.38 -8.57 -41.33
C SER A 34 -46.70 -9.65 -42.16
N TYR A 35 -45.35 -9.65 -42.20
CA TYR A 35 -44.55 -10.64 -42.91
C TYR A 35 -43.93 -11.69 -41.95
N GLY A 36 -44.25 -11.61 -40.66
CA GLY A 36 -43.75 -12.53 -39.65
C GLY A 36 -42.32 -12.21 -39.13
N ASN A 37 -41.75 -11.06 -39.52
CA ASN A 37 -40.45 -10.66 -39.01
C ASN A 37 -40.59 -9.92 -37.68
N PRO A 38 -39.68 -10.09 -36.71
CA PRO A 38 -39.71 -9.36 -35.46
C PRO A 38 -39.69 -7.84 -35.68
N VAL A 39 -40.63 -7.12 -35.08
CA VAL A 39 -40.65 -5.65 -35.13
C VAL A 39 -39.52 -5.07 -34.31
N ARG A 40 -39.01 -3.90 -34.71
CA ARG A 40 -37.92 -3.18 -34.06
C ARG A 40 -38.42 -2.44 -32.80
N SER A 41 -38.95 -3.18 -31.82
CA SER A 41 -39.39 -2.66 -30.53
C SER A 41 -38.36 -2.88 -29.42
N ILE A 42 -38.35 -2.04 -28.40
CA ILE A 42 -37.49 -2.21 -27.22
C ILE A 42 -37.75 -3.56 -26.55
N SER A 43 -39.02 -4.00 -26.47
CA SER A 43 -39.39 -5.28 -25.87
C SER A 43 -38.78 -6.46 -26.62
N ASN A 44 -38.90 -6.48 -27.96
CA ASN A 44 -38.29 -7.53 -28.76
C ASN A 44 -36.76 -7.54 -28.64
N LEU A 45 -36.12 -6.37 -28.73
CA LEU A 45 -34.68 -6.26 -28.57
C LEU A 45 -34.22 -6.77 -27.20
N ARG A 46 -34.95 -6.42 -26.15
CA ARG A 46 -34.63 -6.92 -24.79
C ARG A 46 -34.77 -8.45 -24.71
N LEU A 47 -35.86 -9.03 -25.24
CA LEU A 47 -36.04 -10.48 -25.29
C LEU A 47 -34.90 -11.16 -26.06
N ILE A 48 -34.55 -10.65 -27.24
CA ILE A 48 -33.47 -11.20 -28.07
C ILE A 48 -32.13 -11.14 -27.33
N PHE A 49 -31.73 -9.98 -26.79
CA PHE A 49 -30.47 -9.83 -26.09
C PHE A 49 -30.39 -10.62 -24.76
N THR A 50 -31.55 -10.97 -24.19
CA THR A 50 -31.61 -11.74 -22.94
C THR A 50 -31.66 -13.24 -23.18
N LEU A 51 -32.40 -13.69 -24.20
CA LEU A 51 -32.74 -15.11 -24.37
C LEU A 51 -32.03 -15.80 -25.54
N ASP A 52 -31.45 -15.05 -26.48
CA ASP A 52 -30.66 -15.62 -27.55
C ASP A 52 -29.35 -16.22 -26.98
N GLU A 53 -29.05 -17.46 -27.34
CA GLU A 53 -27.91 -18.24 -26.79
C GLU A 53 -26.54 -17.57 -27.00
N ASN A 54 -26.40 -16.77 -28.07
CA ASN A 54 -25.17 -16.08 -28.39
C ASN A 54 -25.07 -14.72 -27.71
N LEU A 55 -26.14 -13.94 -27.73
CA LEU A 55 -26.19 -12.59 -27.15
C LEU A 55 -26.29 -12.60 -25.63
N SER A 56 -26.90 -13.64 -25.03
CA SER A 56 -26.98 -13.81 -23.57
C SER A 56 -25.61 -14.01 -22.90
N GLN A 57 -24.58 -14.36 -23.66
CA GLN A 57 -23.19 -14.47 -23.16
C GLN A 57 -22.48 -13.11 -23.01
N ILE A 58 -23.15 -12.01 -23.39
CA ILE A 58 -22.66 -10.67 -23.11
C ILE A 58 -23.09 -10.30 -21.70
N ARG A 59 -22.11 -9.98 -20.83
CA ARG A 59 -22.31 -9.70 -19.42
C ARG A 59 -21.62 -8.40 -19.03
N TYR A 60 -22.07 -7.77 -17.96
CA TYR A 60 -21.42 -6.60 -17.42
C TYR A 60 -20.40 -6.99 -16.35
N ASP A 61 -19.13 -6.71 -16.60
CA ASP A 61 -18.04 -6.89 -15.62
C ASP A 61 -18.01 -5.68 -14.69
N THR A 62 -18.44 -5.89 -13.44
CA THR A 62 -18.50 -4.82 -12.43
C THR A 62 -17.12 -4.40 -11.92
N PHE A 63 -16.08 -5.20 -12.17
CA PHE A 63 -14.72 -4.87 -11.77
C PHE A 63 -14.11 -3.84 -12.72
N CYS A 64 -14.10 -4.11 -14.02
CA CYS A 64 -13.60 -3.14 -14.99
C CYS A 64 -14.68 -2.15 -15.49
N GLN A 65 -15.94 -2.30 -15.05
CA GLN A 65 -17.11 -1.48 -15.40
C GLN A 65 -17.36 -1.40 -16.91
N ASP A 66 -17.29 -2.55 -17.57
CA ASP A 66 -17.39 -2.66 -19.02
C ASP A 66 -18.24 -3.87 -19.43
N ASP A 67 -18.83 -3.80 -20.62
CA ASP A 67 -19.51 -4.93 -21.22
C ASP A 67 -18.48 -5.89 -21.81
N VAL A 68 -18.60 -7.18 -21.47
CA VAL A 68 -17.71 -8.23 -21.95
C VAL A 68 -18.47 -9.34 -22.63
N CYS A 69 -17.88 -9.91 -23.68
CA CYS A 69 -18.44 -11.00 -24.44
C CYS A 69 -17.57 -12.24 -24.35
N PHE A 70 -18.15 -13.36 -23.92
CA PHE A 70 -17.46 -14.65 -23.89
C PHE A 70 -17.67 -15.46 -25.18
N ASN A 71 -18.66 -15.08 -26.02
CA ASN A 71 -18.91 -15.76 -27.28
C ASN A 71 -17.88 -15.39 -28.34
N PRO A 72 -17.18 -16.37 -28.96
CA PRO A 72 -16.21 -16.11 -30.02
C PRO A 72 -16.77 -15.36 -31.23
N LEU A 73 -18.08 -15.45 -31.52
CA LEU A 73 -18.72 -14.78 -32.63
C LEU A 73 -18.61 -13.25 -32.57
N PHE A 74 -18.64 -12.69 -31.34
CA PHE A 74 -18.65 -11.25 -31.14
C PHE A 74 -17.37 -10.72 -30.51
N ARG A 75 -16.48 -11.64 -30.08
CA ARG A 75 -15.21 -11.29 -29.45
C ARG A 75 -14.32 -10.50 -30.40
N ASN A 76 -13.64 -9.52 -29.83
CA ASN A 76 -12.55 -8.83 -30.49
C ASN A 76 -11.26 -9.67 -30.44
N VAL A 77 -10.32 -9.40 -31.34
CA VAL A 77 -8.98 -10.01 -31.38
C VAL A 77 -8.18 -9.64 -30.12
N ASN A 78 -8.43 -8.46 -29.55
CA ASN A 78 -7.68 -7.89 -28.42
C ASN A 78 -8.24 -8.24 -27.04
N GLY A 79 -9.33 -9.01 -26.95
CA GLY A 79 -9.90 -9.40 -25.66
C GLY A 79 -11.40 -9.64 -25.66
N ASN A 80 -11.98 -9.62 -24.46
CA ASN A 80 -13.41 -9.89 -24.27
C ASN A 80 -14.27 -8.61 -24.18
N LYS A 81 -13.67 -7.41 -24.12
CA LYS A 81 -14.41 -6.15 -24.03
C LYS A 81 -15.16 -5.89 -25.33
N ILE A 82 -16.38 -5.36 -25.19
CA ILE A 82 -17.20 -4.94 -26.33
C ILE A 82 -16.70 -3.60 -26.84
N ASP A 83 -16.29 -3.57 -28.09
CA ASP A 83 -15.88 -2.37 -28.82
C ASP A 83 -16.70 -2.18 -30.12
N GLU A 84 -16.31 -1.23 -30.95
CA GLU A 84 -16.99 -0.94 -32.21
C GLU A 84 -16.97 -2.13 -33.17
N GLU A 85 -15.91 -2.93 -33.21
CA GLU A 85 -15.81 -4.15 -34.02
C GLU A 85 -16.81 -5.20 -33.53
N SER A 86 -16.85 -5.42 -32.21
CA SER A 86 -17.82 -6.32 -31.58
C SER A 86 -19.25 -5.93 -31.87
N VAL A 87 -19.55 -4.62 -31.80
CA VAL A 87 -20.87 -4.09 -32.13
C VAL A 87 -21.22 -4.30 -33.61
N GLY A 88 -20.27 -4.14 -34.50
CA GLY A 88 -20.44 -4.45 -35.93
C GLY A 88 -20.81 -5.91 -36.17
N LYS A 89 -20.14 -6.85 -35.49
CA LYS A 89 -20.46 -8.30 -35.55
C LYS A 89 -21.86 -8.60 -35.00
N ILE A 90 -22.25 -7.91 -33.92
CA ILE A 90 -23.61 -8.03 -33.33
C ILE A 90 -24.67 -7.52 -34.32
N GLN A 91 -24.40 -6.39 -35.01
CA GLN A 91 -25.33 -5.86 -36.03
C GLN A 91 -25.52 -6.85 -37.17
N ASP A 92 -24.44 -7.40 -37.72
CA ASP A 92 -24.50 -8.41 -38.79
C ASP A 92 -25.27 -9.65 -38.33
N TYR A 93 -25.03 -10.14 -37.12
CA TYR A 93 -25.77 -11.26 -36.54
C TYR A 93 -27.26 -10.98 -36.42
N LEU A 94 -27.66 -9.81 -35.90
CA LEU A 94 -29.05 -9.42 -35.75
C LEU A 94 -29.76 -9.28 -37.11
N GLU A 95 -29.09 -8.75 -38.14
CA GLU A 95 -29.66 -8.62 -39.48
C GLU A 95 -29.88 -9.99 -40.11
N ARG A 96 -28.90 -10.90 -40.04
CA ARG A 96 -28.98 -12.25 -40.63
C ARG A 96 -30.02 -13.13 -39.90
N THR A 97 -30.04 -13.10 -38.56
CA THR A 97 -30.83 -14.03 -37.77
C THR A 97 -32.29 -13.55 -37.58
N TYR A 98 -32.46 -12.24 -37.36
CA TYR A 98 -33.76 -11.66 -36.98
C TYR A 98 -34.30 -10.65 -37.99
N ARG A 99 -33.58 -10.38 -39.08
CA ARG A 99 -33.93 -9.33 -40.06
C ARG A 99 -33.99 -7.93 -39.43
N LEU A 100 -33.28 -7.69 -38.32
CA LEU A 100 -33.28 -6.45 -37.58
C LEU A 100 -32.01 -5.62 -37.90
N ARG A 101 -32.23 -4.47 -38.54
CA ARG A 101 -31.17 -3.49 -38.80
C ARG A 101 -31.16 -2.46 -37.68
N LEU A 102 -30.08 -2.43 -36.88
CA LEU A 102 -29.88 -1.49 -35.77
C LEU A 102 -28.71 -0.56 -36.07
N THR A 103 -28.74 0.65 -35.53
CA THR A 103 -27.57 1.52 -35.48
C THR A 103 -26.66 1.08 -34.34
N GLN A 104 -25.37 1.40 -34.41
CA GLN A 104 -24.42 1.10 -33.34
C GLN A 104 -24.87 1.66 -31.99
N ASN A 105 -25.33 2.90 -31.95
CA ASN A 105 -25.83 3.52 -30.73
C ASN A 105 -27.02 2.74 -30.13
N LYS A 106 -27.90 2.17 -30.98
CA LYS A 106 -29.01 1.37 -30.46
C LYS A 106 -28.55 0.03 -29.89
N VAL A 107 -27.53 -0.58 -30.47
CA VAL A 107 -26.93 -1.79 -29.91
C VAL A 107 -26.27 -1.49 -28.55
N PHE A 108 -25.48 -0.43 -28.44
CA PHE A 108 -24.90 -0.01 -27.15
C PHE A 108 -25.97 0.29 -26.08
N GLU A 109 -27.07 0.97 -26.45
CA GLU A 109 -28.16 1.27 -25.53
C GLU A 109 -28.81 0.01 -24.96
N ILE A 110 -29.07 -0.98 -25.80
CA ILE A 110 -29.67 -2.25 -25.39
C ILE A 110 -28.69 -3.09 -24.59
N LEU A 111 -27.43 -3.17 -25.01
CA LEU A 111 -26.38 -3.86 -24.28
C LEU A 111 -26.29 -3.32 -22.85
N LYS A 112 -26.20 -2.01 -22.68
CA LYS A 112 -26.08 -1.38 -21.35
C LYS A 112 -27.22 -1.75 -20.39
N THR A 113 -28.42 -1.96 -20.91
CA THR A 113 -29.57 -2.36 -20.09
C THR A 113 -29.63 -3.85 -19.84
N THR A 114 -29.31 -4.69 -20.82
CA THR A 114 -29.45 -6.14 -20.71
C THR A 114 -28.22 -6.83 -20.07
N SER A 115 -27.00 -6.34 -20.31
CA SER A 115 -25.79 -6.88 -19.70
C SER A 115 -25.72 -6.61 -18.19
N SER A 116 -26.23 -5.43 -17.76
CA SER A 116 -26.28 -5.07 -16.33
C SER A 116 -27.12 -6.04 -15.49
N GLU A 117 -28.15 -6.65 -16.09
CA GLU A 117 -28.96 -7.68 -15.43
C GLU A 117 -28.18 -8.99 -15.21
N ARG A 118 -27.09 -9.18 -15.92
CA ARG A 118 -26.16 -10.30 -15.85
C ARG A 118 -24.78 -9.86 -15.40
N SER A 119 -24.75 -8.90 -14.49
CA SER A 119 -23.49 -8.40 -13.93
C SER A 119 -22.77 -9.46 -13.10
N PHE A 120 -21.46 -9.43 -13.11
CA PHE A 120 -20.61 -10.31 -12.33
C PHE A 120 -19.31 -9.59 -11.98
N ASN A 121 -18.60 -10.09 -10.99
CA ASN A 121 -17.25 -9.61 -10.66
C ASN A 121 -16.26 -10.77 -10.80
N PRO A 122 -15.42 -10.76 -11.84
CA PRO A 122 -14.51 -11.89 -12.10
C PRO A 122 -13.43 -12.06 -11.04
N VAL A 123 -13.08 -11.00 -10.31
CA VAL A 123 -12.12 -11.07 -9.20
C VAL A 123 -12.76 -11.73 -7.99
N GLN A 124 -14.05 -11.43 -7.70
CA GLN A 124 -14.80 -12.13 -6.65
C GLN A 124 -14.94 -13.63 -6.96
N GLU A 125 -15.27 -13.97 -8.22
CA GLU A 125 -15.33 -15.37 -8.66
C GLU A 125 -13.98 -16.06 -8.52
N PHE A 126 -12.87 -15.37 -8.83
CA PHE A 126 -11.51 -15.87 -8.65
C PHE A 126 -11.15 -16.11 -7.19
N ILE A 127 -11.47 -15.18 -6.30
CA ILE A 127 -11.19 -15.29 -4.86
C ILE A 127 -11.98 -16.44 -4.23
N THR A 128 -13.21 -16.67 -4.68
CA THR A 128 -14.14 -17.64 -4.09
C THR A 128 -14.20 -18.99 -4.83
N GLN A 129 -13.26 -19.23 -5.75
CA GLN A 129 -13.25 -20.46 -6.56
C GLN A 129 -13.05 -21.73 -5.74
N GLU A 130 -12.42 -21.62 -4.56
CA GLU A 130 -12.19 -22.72 -3.64
C GLU A 130 -12.58 -22.33 -2.20
N THR A 131 -12.84 -23.31 -1.39
CA THR A 131 -13.02 -23.15 0.06
C THR A 131 -11.67 -23.36 0.74
N TRP A 132 -11.35 -22.53 1.74
CA TRP A 132 -10.13 -22.68 2.52
C TRP A 132 -10.06 -24.06 3.24
N ASP A 133 -8.95 -24.73 3.12
CA ASP A 133 -8.68 -26.03 3.73
C ASP A 133 -8.31 -25.98 5.23
N GLY A 134 -8.25 -24.77 5.81
CA GLY A 134 -7.91 -24.55 7.21
C GLY A 134 -6.40 -24.40 7.48
N GLN A 135 -5.53 -24.58 6.47
CA GLN A 135 -4.09 -24.41 6.66
C GLN A 135 -3.67 -22.95 6.45
N PRO A 136 -3.08 -22.28 7.45
CA PRO A 136 -2.64 -20.89 7.32
C PRO A 136 -1.41 -20.80 6.40
N ARG A 137 -1.48 -19.89 5.42
CA ARG A 137 -0.43 -19.65 4.41
C ARG A 137 -0.14 -18.17 4.17
N ILE A 138 -1.18 -17.30 4.25
CA ILE A 138 -1.00 -15.90 3.85
C ILE A 138 -0.01 -15.15 4.74
N ALA A 139 0.04 -15.49 6.03
CA ALA A 139 0.94 -14.82 6.97
C ALA A 139 2.42 -15.07 6.66
N THR A 140 2.76 -16.22 6.09
CA THR A 140 4.15 -16.60 5.77
C THR A 140 4.48 -16.50 4.29
N ALA A 141 3.54 -16.07 3.43
CA ALA A 141 3.74 -16.10 1.98
C ALA A 141 5.00 -15.36 1.52
N ILE A 142 5.29 -14.16 2.06
CA ILE A 142 6.51 -13.41 1.71
C ILE A 142 7.77 -14.08 2.28
N ILE A 143 7.66 -14.71 3.45
CA ILE A 143 8.75 -15.46 4.09
C ILE A 143 9.09 -16.70 3.26
N ASP A 144 8.08 -17.50 2.95
CA ASP A 144 8.24 -18.79 2.29
C ASP A 144 8.70 -18.67 0.84
N TYR A 145 8.17 -17.69 0.11
CA TYR A 145 8.45 -17.56 -1.33
C TYR A 145 9.55 -16.57 -1.68
N LEU A 146 9.75 -15.52 -0.88
CA LEU A 146 10.69 -14.45 -1.19
C LEU A 146 11.82 -14.28 -0.16
N GLY A 147 11.84 -15.10 0.90
CA GLY A 147 12.93 -15.11 1.89
C GLY A 147 12.96 -13.87 2.77
N ALA A 148 11.81 -13.36 3.17
CA ALA A 148 11.73 -12.36 4.22
C ALA A 148 12.11 -12.97 5.57
N GLU A 149 12.53 -12.13 6.51
CA GLU A 149 12.77 -12.56 7.88
C GLU A 149 11.45 -12.92 8.58
N ASP A 150 11.45 -14.03 9.31
CA ASP A 150 10.26 -14.49 10.03
C ASP A 150 10.07 -13.69 11.34
N MET A 151 9.30 -12.61 11.25
CA MET A 151 8.97 -11.72 12.35
C MET A 151 7.46 -11.62 12.53
N PRO A 152 6.96 -11.41 13.75
CA PRO A 152 5.53 -11.22 14.00
C PRO A 152 4.92 -10.08 13.18
N LEU A 153 5.66 -8.97 13.02
CA LEU A 153 5.24 -7.83 12.22
C LEU A 153 5.10 -8.18 10.74
N VAL A 154 6.09 -8.89 10.17
CA VAL A 154 6.08 -9.33 8.75
C VAL A 154 4.88 -10.24 8.49
N ARG A 155 4.61 -11.18 9.38
CA ARG A 155 3.45 -12.09 9.30
C ARG A 155 2.13 -11.31 9.33
N GLU A 156 2.00 -10.34 10.23
CA GLU A 156 0.78 -9.56 10.35
C GLU A 156 0.58 -8.60 9.17
N GLN A 157 1.62 -7.89 8.73
CA GLN A 157 1.55 -7.02 7.55
C GLN A 157 1.16 -7.79 6.29
N THR A 158 1.78 -8.95 6.06
CA THR A 158 1.47 -9.81 4.92
C THR A 158 0.01 -10.28 4.96
N LYS A 159 -0.43 -10.81 6.10
CA LYS A 159 -1.81 -11.27 6.31
C LYS A 159 -2.82 -10.16 6.07
N LEU A 160 -2.62 -8.99 6.70
CA LEU A 160 -3.52 -7.84 6.57
C LEU A 160 -3.59 -7.34 5.13
N TRP A 161 -2.49 -7.34 4.40
CA TRP A 161 -2.47 -6.90 3.01
C TRP A 161 -3.29 -7.84 2.10
N PHE A 162 -3.18 -9.18 2.28
CA PHE A 162 -4.01 -10.15 1.56
C PHE A 162 -5.50 -9.96 1.89
N VAL A 163 -5.83 -9.80 3.16
CA VAL A 163 -7.23 -9.57 3.59
C VAL A 163 -7.76 -8.24 3.05
N ALA A 164 -6.94 -7.19 3.01
CA ALA A 164 -7.29 -5.90 2.43
C ALA A 164 -7.53 -5.98 0.92
N ALA A 165 -6.74 -6.78 0.20
CA ALA A 165 -6.96 -7.02 -1.22
C ALA A 165 -8.33 -7.65 -1.49
N VAL A 166 -8.77 -8.58 -0.66
CA VAL A 166 -10.13 -9.15 -0.70
C VAL A 166 -11.17 -8.09 -0.30
N ALA A 167 -10.97 -7.39 0.81
CA ALA A 167 -11.91 -6.39 1.31
C ALA A 167 -12.19 -5.30 0.27
N ARG A 168 -11.17 -4.85 -0.46
CA ARG A 168 -11.30 -3.85 -1.54
C ARG A 168 -12.19 -4.34 -2.69
N VAL A 169 -12.21 -5.63 -2.98
CA VAL A 169 -13.05 -6.21 -4.04
C VAL A 169 -14.48 -6.43 -3.58
N PHE A 170 -14.71 -6.85 -2.35
CA PHE A 170 -16.04 -7.12 -1.80
C PHE A 170 -16.72 -5.90 -1.17
N SER A 171 -15.93 -4.92 -0.74
CA SER A 171 -16.38 -3.64 -0.18
C SER A 171 -15.56 -2.51 -0.80
N PRO A 172 -15.78 -2.19 -2.11
CA PRO A 172 -15.02 -1.14 -2.78
C PRO A 172 -15.11 0.19 -2.02
N GLY A 173 -14.01 0.91 -1.97
CA GLY A 173 -13.91 2.16 -1.21
C GLY A 173 -13.60 1.98 0.28
N CYS A 174 -13.52 0.77 0.81
CA CYS A 174 -13.09 0.57 2.20
C CYS A 174 -11.69 1.14 2.42
N LYS A 175 -11.43 1.64 3.64
CA LYS A 175 -10.17 2.33 3.95
C LYS A 175 -9.01 1.33 4.05
N PHE A 176 -8.05 1.46 3.17
CA PHE A 176 -6.74 0.79 3.23
C PHE A 176 -5.75 1.57 2.36
N ASP A 177 -4.83 2.28 2.94
CA ASP A 177 -3.85 3.13 2.24
C ASP A 177 -2.40 2.65 2.42
N ASN A 178 -2.22 1.43 2.94
CA ASN A 178 -0.90 0.83 3.09
C ASN A 178 -0.43 0.17 1.78
N VAL A 179 0.85 0.31 1.52
CA VAL A 179 1.56 -0.25 0.36
C VAL A 179 2.53 -1.31 0.86
N LEU A 180 2.33 -2.56 0.46
CA LEU A 180 3.26 -3.64 0.78
C LEU A 180 4.53 -3.46 -0.06
N THR A 181 5.65 -3.13 0.59
CA THR A 181 6.89 -2.70 -0.07
C THR A 181 7.99 -3.71 0.15
N LEU A 182 8.54 -4.24 -0.95
CA LEU A 182 9.55 -5.28 -0.96
C LEU A 182 10.90 -4.76 -1.47
N PRO A 183 11.76 -4.17 -0.60
CA PRO A 183 13.14 -3.90 -0.97
C PRO A 183 13.95 -5.20 -0.99
N GLY A 184 14.85 -5.33 -1.97
CA GLY A 184 15.71 -6.50 -2.08
C GLY A 184 16.38 -6.63 -3.45
N PRO A 185 17.30 -7.57 -3.66
CA PRO A 185 18.07 -7.73 -4.88
C PRO A 185 17.20 -7.85 -6.13
N GLN A 186 17.74 -7.44 -7.27
CA GLN A 186 17.10 -7.61 -8.56
C GLN A 186 17.01 -9.10 -8.94
N GLY A 187 15.95 -9.49 -9.62
CA GLY A 187 15.82 -10.84 -10.18
C GLY A 187 15.32 -11.92 -9.22
N ILE A 188 15.06 -11.60 -7.95
CA ILE A 188 14.59 -12.58 -6.95
C ILE A 188 13.08 -12.90 -7.03
N GLY A 189 12.35 -12.33 -8.00
CA GLY A 189 10.95 -12.69 -8.24
C GLY A 189 9.90 -11.80 -7.57
N LYS A 190 10.25 -10.63 -7.05
CA LYS A 190 9.30 -9.71 -6.36
C LYS A 190 8.05 -9.40 -7.18
N SER A 191 8.21 -8.86 -8.38
CA SER A 191 7.09 -8.56 -9.28
C SER A 191 6.38 -9.82 -9.78
N THR A 192 7.15 -10.91 -9.98
CA THR A 192 6.60 -12.21 -10.37
C THR A 192 5.65 -12.76 -9.30
N PHE A 193 5.97 -12.58 -8.01
CA PHE A 193 5.09 -12.95 -6.92
C PHE A 193 3.73 -12.25 -7.03
N PHE A 194 3.71 -10.93 -7.13
CA PHE A 194 2.46 -10.17 -7.25
C PHE A 194 1.68 -10.52 -8.51
N LYS A 195 2.37 -10.67 -9.64
CA LYS A 195 1.77 -11.10 -10.91
C LYS A 195 1.14 -12.48 -10.81
N THR A 196 1.78 -13.42 -10.12
CA THR A 196 1.29 -14.78 -9.97
C THR A 196 0.02 -14.83 -9.12
N ILE A 197 0.00 -14.13 -7.98
CA ILE A 197 -1.16 -14.16 -7.08
C ILE A 197 -2.37 -13.40 -7.63
N SER A 198 -2.18 -12.40 -8.48
CA SER A 198 -3.27 -11.60 -9.07
C SER A 198 -3.69 -12.03 -10.48
N GLY A 199 -2.88 -12.83 -11.15
CA GLY A 199 -3.15 -13.28 -12.52
C GLY A 199 -3.29 -12.12 -13.50
N LYS A 200 -4.37 -12.10 -14.27
CA LYS A 200 -4.62 -11.08 -15.31
C LYS A 200 -4.96 -9.69 -14.78
N TRP A 201 -5.21 -9.54 -13.49
CA TRP A 201 -5.53 -8.25 -12.86
C TRP A 201 -4.31 -7.61 -12.18
N PHE A 202 -3.10 -8.07 -12.52
CA PHE A 202 -1.86 -7.41 -12.18
C PHE A 202 -1.62 -6.19 -13.08
N ASN A 203 -1.16 -5.10 -12.51
CA ASN A 203 -0.78 -3.92 -13.26
C ASN A 203 0.52 -3.34 -12.71
N ASP A 204 1.55 -3.27 -13.57
CA ASP A 204 2.88 -2.73 -13.30
C ASP A 204 3.18 -1.45 -14.09
N SER A 205 2.18 -0.90 -14.78
CA SER A 205 2.33 0.32 -15.58
C SER A 205 2.02 1.61 -14.82
N PHE A 206 1.69 1.51 -13.53
CA PHE A 206 1.35 2.67 -12.72
C PHE A 206 2.57 3.53 -12.40
N SER A 207 2.45 4.86 -12.62
CA SER A 207 3.46 5.83 -12.24
C SER A 207 2.84 7.06 -11.57
N PHE A 208 3.46 7.52 -10.49
CA PHE A 208 3.08 8.81 -9.87
C PHE A 208 3.37 10.02 -10.77
N ALA A 209 4.27 9.89 -11.75
CA ALA A 209 4.60 10.94 -12.70
C ALA A 209 3.52 11.14 -13.78
N SER A 210 2.64 10.14 -14.00
CA SER A 210 1.53 10.24 -14.95
C SER A 210 0.51 11.31 -14.54
N GLY A 211 -0.28 11.78 -15.50
CA GLY A 211 -1.41 12.68 -15.24
C GLY A 211 -2.51 12.02 -14.40
N ASP A 212 -3.29 12.79 -13.67
CA ASP A 212 -4.31 12.24 -12.76
C ASP A 212 -5.34 11.37 -13.48
N LYS A 213 -5.72 11.70 -14.71
CA LYS A 213 -6.63 10.88 -15.51
C LYS A 213 -6.01 9.52 -15.84
N GLU A 214 -4.77 9.50 -16.31
CA GLU A 214 -4.04 8.29 -16.65
C GLU A 214 -3.84 7.38 -15.43
N LYS A 215 -3.50 7.96 -14.27
CA LYS A 215 -3.42 7.21 -13.00
C LYS A 215 -4.73 6.49 -12.70
N VAL A 216 -5.87 7.19 -12.81
CA VAL A 216 -7.19 6.61 -12.52
C VAL A 216 -7.52 5.51 -13.54
N GLU A 217 -7.29 5.73 -14.83
CA GLU A 217 -7.50 4.72 -15.88
C GLU A 217 -6.65 3.47 -15.63
N THR A 218 -5.39 3.64 -15.21
CA THR A 218 -4.46 2.55 -14.90
C THR A 218 -4.96 1.71 -13.73
N ILE A 219 -5.42 2.32 -12.64
CA ILE A 219 -5.85 1.58 -11.45
C ILE A 219 -7.24 0.94 -11.59
N THR A 220 -8.12 1.49 -12.46
CA THR A 220 -9.49 0.98 -12.63
C THR A 220 -9.52 -0.45 -13.16
N ASN A 221 -8.53 -0.87 -13.95
CA ASN A 221 -8.46 -2.21 -14.54
C ASN A 221 -7.54 -3.18 -13.77
N GLY A 222 -6.93 -2.74 -12.67
CA GLY A 222 -6.01 -3.53 -11.86
C GLY A 222 -6.53 -3.83 -10.47
N TRP A 223 -6.28 -5.03 -9.97
CA TRP A 223 -6.53 -5.42 -8.59
C TRP A 223 -5.32 -5.21 -7.70
N ILE A 224 -4.17 -5.73 -8.14
CA ILE A 224 -2.88 -5.48 -7.50
C ILE A 224 -2.08 -4.55 -8.40
N ILE A 225 -1.82 -3.35 -7.90
CA ILE A 225 -1.08 -2.31 -8.61
C ILE A 225 0.34 -2.28 -8.07
N GLU A 226 1.31 -2.59 -8.93
CA GLU A 226 2.71 -2.48 -8.57
C GLU A 226 3.26 -1.08 -8.86
N ILE A 227 3.90 -0.50 -7.87
CA ILE A 227 4.72 0.70 -7.99
C ILE A 227 6.16 0.21 -8.14
N SER A 228 6.64 0.09 -9.38
CA SER A 228 7.94 -0.50 -9.70
C SER A 228 9.13 0.44 -9.49
N GLU A 229 8.90 1.75 -9.45
CA GLU A 229 9.95 2.76 -9.29
C GLU A 229 9.58 3.79 -8.23
N LEU A 230 10.03 3.57 -6.99
CA LEU A 230 9.87 4.55 -5.92
C LEU A 230 10.83 5.76 -6.06
N ASN A 231 11.84 5.67 -6.93
CA ASN A 231 12.82 6.73 -7.21
C ASN A 231 12.19 8.01 -7.81
N GLY A 232 10.98 7.93 -8.36
CA GLY A 232 10.22 9.09 -8.82
C GLY A 232 9.73 10.00 -7.68
N LEU A 233 9.71 9.53 -6.44
CA LEU A 233 9.26 10.28 -5.25
C LEU A 233 10.41 11.06 -4.59
N LYS A 234 11.22 11.76 -5.39
CA LYS A 234 12.43 12.45 -4.90
C LYS A 234 12.17 13.83 -4.29
N ARG A 235 11.02 14.45 -4.55
CA ARG A 235 10.68 15.79 -4.04
C ARG A 235 9.61 15.67 -2.97
N ALA A 236 9.65 16.54 -1.96
CA ALA A 236 8.65 16.55 -0.90
C ALA A 236 7.21 16.69 -1.44
N ASN A 237 7.01 17.48 -2.48
CA ASN A 237 5.69 17.63 -3.13
C ASN A 237 5.21 16.34 -3.80
N ASP A 238 6.11 15.56 -4.40
CA ASP A 238 5.76 14.27 -5.03
C ASP A 238 5.33 13.25 -3.98
N VAL A 239 6.00 13.24 -2.84
CA VAL A 239 5.65 12.40 -1.69
C VAL A 239 4.28 12.75 -1.13
N GLU A 240 3.98 14.04 -0.95
CA GLU A 240 2.65 14.49 -0.47
C GLU A 240 1.55 14.19 -1.47
N ALA A 241 1.80 14.37 -2.77
CA ALA A 241 0.86 13.99 -3.83
C ALA A 241 0.59 12.46 -3.84
N ALA A 242 1.64 11.65 -3.67
CA ALA A 242 1.50 10.19 -3.57
C ALA A 242 0.67 9.79 -2.34
N LYS A 243 0.91 10.39 -1.18
CA LYS A 243 0.13 10.15 0.04
C LYS A 243 -1.34 10.51 -0.15
N ALA A 244 -1.61 11.68 -0.73
CA ALA A 244 -2.97 12.12 -1.03
C ALA A 244 -3.65 11.15 -1.99
N PHE A 245 -2.95 10.69 -3.03
CA PHE A 245 -3.47 9.71 -3.98
C PHE A 245 -3.76 8.36 -3.32
N LEU A 246 -2.83 7.79 -2.56
CA LEU A 246 -2.99 6.49 -1.88
C LEU A 246 -4.14 6.49 -0.87
N SER A 247 -4.43 7.64 -0.25
CA SER A 247 -5.46 7.78 0.78
C SER A 247 -6.89 7.86 0.24
N ARG A 248 -7.07 8.02 -1.07
CA ARG A 248 -8.40 8.12 -1.68
C ARG A 248 -9.16 6.79 -1.55
N CYS A 249 -10.45 6.87 -1.29
CA CYS A 249 -11.37 5.73 -1.30
C CYS A 249 -12.13 5.62 -2.63
N SER A 250 -12.23 6.72 -3.35
CA SER A 250 -12.85 6.81 -4.68
C SER A 250 -12.09 7.78 -5.57
N ASP A 251 -12.29 7.65 -6.86
CA ASP A 251 -11.78 8.54 -7.90
C ASP A 251 -12.92 8.92 -8.85
N TYR A 252 -12.79 10.06 -9.52
CA TYR A 252 -13.78 10.58 -10.46
C TYR A 252 -13.20 10.61 -11.87
N MET A 253 -13.83 9.91 -12.79
CA MET A 253 -13.45 9.96 -14.21
C MET A 253 -14.67 9.90 -15.13
N ARG A 254 -14.48 10.32 -16.37
CA ARG A 254 -15.47 10.11 -17.42
C ARG A 254 -15.07 8.81 -18.16
N PRO A 255 -15.90 7.75 -18.12
CA PRO A 255 -15.68 6.55 -18.90
C PRO A 255 -15.57 6.85 -20.39
N ALA A 256 -14.85 6.00 -21.13
CA ALA A 256 -14.88 6.04 -22.59
C ALA A 256 -16.35 5.95 -23.07
N TYR A 257 -16.73 6.84 -23.99
CA TYR A 257 -18.14 6.98 -24.47
C TYR A 257 -19.17 7.45 -23.44
N GLY A 258 -18.76 7.76 -22.20
CA GLY A 258 -19.63 8.31 -21.17
C GLY A 258 -19.83 9.81 -21.34
N HIS A 259 -21.08 10.29 -21.13
CA HIS A 259 -21.39 11.73 -21.15
C HIS A 259 -21.22 12.42 -19.79
N LYS A 260 -21.12 11.65 -18.71
CA LYS A 260 -21.05 12.15 -17.34
C LYS A 260 -19.80 11.65 -16.63
N VAL A 261 -19.32 12.44 -15.69
CA VAL A 261 -18.30 11.99 -14.72
C VAL A 261 -18.96 11.00 -13.77
N VAL A 262 -18.29 9.88 -13.52
CA VAL A 262 -18.77 8.81 -12.63
C VAL A 262 -17.74 8.64 -11.51
N GLU A 263 -18.23 8.36 -10.32
CA GLU A 263 -17.41 7.97 -9.18
C GLU A 263 -17.06 6.49 -9.26
N PHE A 264 -15.77 6.20 -9.13
CA PHE A 264 -15.23 4.84 -9.07
C PHE A 264 -14.71 4.56 -7.67
N MET A 265 -15.39 3.69 -6.95
CA MET A 265 -14.91 3.21 -5.66
C MET A 265 -13.66 2.35 -5.87
N ARG A 266 -12.60 2.62 -5.11
CA ARG A 266 -11.34 1.87 -5.24
C ARG A 266 -11.51 0.42 -4.80
N HIS A 267 -11.14 -0.49 -5.67
CA HIS A 267 -11.19 -1.94 -5.48
C HIS A 267 -9.80 -2.60 -5.55
N ASN A 268 -8.75 -1.80 -5.60
CA ASN A 268 -7.36 -2.25 -5.72
C ASN A 268 -6.56 -2.02 -4.44
N VAL A 269 -5.46 -2.76 -4.32
CA VAL A 269 -4.40 -2.54 -3.34
C VAL A 269 -3.09 -2.25 -4.06
N PHE A 270 -2.18 -1.59 -3.35
CA PHE A 270 -0.87 -1.24 -3.87
C PHE A 270 0.20 -2.15 -3.28
N ALA A 271 1.15 -2.51 -4.13
CA ALA A 271 2.41 -3.12 -3.78
C ALA A 271 3.55 -2.28 -4.35
N ALA A 272 4.73 -2.36 -3.77
CA ALA A 272 5.90 -1.68 -4.32
C ALA A 272 7.11 -2.61 -4.28
N THR A 273 7.94 -2.52 -5.31
CA THR A 273 9.21 -3.24 -5.37
C THR A 273 10.34 -2.27 -5.63
N THR A 274 11.46 -2.48 -4.98
CA THR A 274 12.67 -1.68 -5.18
C THR A 274 13.91 -2.50 -4.96
N ASN A 275 15.00 -2.10 -5.61
CA ASN A 275 16.33 -2.67 -5.36
C ASN A 275 17.16 -1.80 -4.41
N GLU A 276 16.66 -0.62 -4.07
CA GLU A 276 17.31 0.33 -3.18
C GLU A 276 16.83 0.12 -1.74
N THR A 277 17.77 0.22 -0.81
CA THR A 277 17.47 0.16 0.63
C THR A 277 16.96 1.49 1.18
N ASN A 278 17.31 2.61 0.55
CA ASN A 278 17.00 3.97 1.01
C ASN A 278 16.14 4.71 -0.01
N PHE A 279 14.91 4.30 -0.19
CA PHE A 279 14.01 4.82 -1.23
C PHE A 279 12.97 5.83 -0.70
N LEU A 280 12.77 5.91 0.62
CA LEU A 280 11.83 6.87 1.22
C LEU A 280 12.52 8.20 1.50
N GLN A 281 11.90 9.30 1.09
CA GLN A 281 12.38 10.65 1.38
C GLN A 281 11.38 11.40 2.27
N GLY A 282 11.92 12.17 3.24
CA GLY A 282 11.12 13.02 4.12
C GLY A 282 10.56 12.31 5.37
N ASP A 283 10.11 13.15 6.32
CA ASP A 283 9.79 12.73 7.69
C ASP A 283 8.33 12.36 7.89
N ASN A 284 7.42 12.83 7.05
CA ASN A 284 5.99 12.74 7.30
C ASN A 284 5.30 11.76 6.34
N GLY A 285 4.54 10.80 6.92
CA GLY A 285 3.60 9.96 6.18
C GLY A 285 4.16 8.66 5.62
N ASN A 286 5.34 8.26 6.05
CA ASN A 286 5.94 6.98 5.68
C ASN A 286 5.16 5.77 6.26
N ARG A 287 4.27 5.96 7.22
CA ARG A 287 3.44 4.90 7.84
C ARG A 287 2.64 4.06 6.83
N ARG A 288 2.45 4.56 5.60
CA ARG A 288 1.75 3.81 4.54
C ARG A 288 2.61 2.72 3.91
N TRP A 289 3.92 2.85 3.97
CA TRP A 289 4.84 1.90 3.37
C TRP A 289 5.15 0.80 4.38
N TRP A 290 4.55 -0.37 4.19
CA TRP A 290 4.88 -1.56 4.97
C TRP A 290 6.08 -2.24 4.34
N ILE A 291 7.24 -2.03 4.94
CA ILE A 291 8.54 -2.41 4.39
C ILE A 291 8.90 -3.80 4.89
N ILE A 292 9.01 -4.74 3.96
CA ILE A 292 9.44 -6.12 4.22
C ILE A 292 10.65 -6.40 3.35
N PRO A 293 11.88 -6.33 3.88
CA PRO A 293 13.08 -6.68 3.15
C PRO A 293 13.07 -8.16 2.75
N VAL A 294 13.39 -8.42 1.48
CA VAL A 294 13.43 -9.77 0.92
C VAL A 294 14.81 -10.10 0.35
N LYS A 295 15.28 -11.33 0.57
CA LYS A 295 16.65 -11.75 0.19
C LYS A 295 16.65 -12.66 -1.04
N GLY A 296 15.50 -13.14 -1.49
CA GLY A 296 15.38 -14.30 -2.35
C GLY A 296 15.68 -15.58 -1.56
N ASN A 297 15.64 -16.72 -2.22
CA ASN A 297 15.90 -18.02 -1.57
C ASN A 297 14.93 -18.26 -0.39
N GLY A 298 13.64 -18.12 -0.65
CA GLY A 298 12.61 -18.53 0.31
C GLY A 298 12.75 -20.00 0.68
N HIS A 299 11.98 -20.44 1.65
CA HIS A 299 12.04 -21.81 2.18
C HIS A 299 11.56 -22.88 1.20
N VAL A 300 10.96 -22.48 0.08
CA VAL A 300 10.34 -23.39 -0.89
C VAL A 300 11.21 -23.47 -2.15
N SER A 301 11.72 -24.68 -2.44
CA SER A 301 12.33 -24.99 -3.75
C SER A 301 11.23 -24.93 -4.82
N ASP A 302 11.58 -24.51 -6.04
CA ASP A 302 10.61 -24.32 -7.14
C ASP A 302 9.40 -23.46 -6.75
N TRP A 303 9.73 -22.38 -6.01
CA TRP A 303 8.75 -21.51 -5.36
C TRP A 303 7.64 -21.01 -6.27
N LEU A 304 7.94 -20.78 -7.55
CA LEU A 304 6.95 -20.27 -8.50
C LEU A 304 5.85 -21.29 -8.79
N ASP A 305 6.20 -22.54 -9.00
CA ASP A 305 5.24 -23.62 -9.21
C ASP A 305 4.42 -23.86 -7.94
N CYS A 306 5.07 -23.90 -6.78
CA CYS A 306 4.40 -24.03 -5.49
C CYS A 306 3.45 -22.86 -5.23
N LEU A 307 3.85 -21.62 -5.53
CA LEU A 307 3.00 -20.46 -5.40
C LEU A 307 1.78 -20.56 -6.30
N GLN A 308 1.96 -20.91 -7.60
CA GLN A 308 0.85 -21.05 -8.54
C GLN A 308 -0.22 -22.04 -8.06
N HIS A 309 0.19 -23.17 -7.49
CA HIS A 309 -0.73 -24.15 -6.92
C HIS A 309 -1.39 -23.66 -5.61
N SER A 310 -0.73 -22.80 -4.86
CA SER A 310 -1.23 -22.28 -3.58
C SER A 310 -2.18 -21.09 -3.73
N VAL A 311 -2.15 -20.38 -4.87
CA VAL A 311 -2.95 -19.16 -5.10
C VAL A 311 -4.42 -19.30 -4.72
N PRO A 312 -5.16 -20.36 -5.11
CA PRO A 312 -6.57 -20.49 -4.74
C PRO A 312 -6.76 -20.55 -3.22
N GLN A 313 -5.90 -21.25 -2.51
CA GLN A 313 -5.97 -21.40 -1.06
C GLN A 313 -5.53 -20.11 -0.32
N LEU A 314 -4.55 -19.37 -0.84
CA LEU A 314 -4.18 -18.06 -0.29
C LEU A 314 -5.38 -17.10 -0.31
N TRP A 315 -6.11 -17.04 -1.41
CA TRP A 315 -7.28 -16.16 -1.51
C TRP A 315 -8.48 -16.67 -0.72
N ALA A 316 -8.71 -17.98 -0.66
CA ALA A 316 -9.75 -18.59 0.17
C ALA A 316 -9.51 -18.34 1.67
N GLU A 317 -8.25 -18.38 2.13
CA GLU A 317 -7.85 -18.02 3.49
C GLU A 317 -8.13 -16.54 3.76
N ALA A 318 -7.66 -15.64 2.89
CA ALA A 318 -7.87 -14.20 3.01
C ALA A 318 -9.36 -13.83 3.02
N TYR A 319 -10.17 -14.48 2.18
CA TYR A 319 -11.61 -14.31 2.14
C TYR A 319 -12.28 -14.76 3.45
N THR A 320 -11.81 -15.85 4.03
CA THR A 320 -12.33 -16.33 5.33
C THR A 320 -12.09 -15.31 6.43
N TYR A 321 -10.89 -14.74 6.53
CA TYR A 321 -10.61 -13.68 7.52
C TYR A 321 -11.42 -12.41 7.25
N TYR A 322 -11.58 -12.01 5.98
CA TYR A 322 -12.47 -10.90 5.62
C TYR A 322 -13.91 -11.16 6.10
N ARG A 323 -14.45 -12.35 5.86
CA ARG A 323 -15.82 -12.74 6.30
C ARG A 323 -15.97 -12.77 7.82
N GLN A 324 -14.91 -13.04 8.56
CA GLN A 324 -14.85 -12.96 10.02
C GLN A 324 -14.77 -11.52 10.55
N GLY A 325 -14.70 -10.51 9.68
CA GLY A 325 -14.64 -9.11 10.07
C GLY A 325 -13.27 -8.67 10.59
N MET A 326 -12.18 -9.26 10.08
CA MET A 326 -10.83 -8.89 10.46
C MET A 326 -10.57 -7.40 10.19
N LYS A 327 -10.00 -6.71 11.16
CA LYS A 327 -9.63 -5.29 11.05
C LYS A 327 -8.38 -5.14 10.19
N LEU A 328 -8.34 -4.09 9.36
CA LEU A 328 -7.29 -3.87 8.35
C LEU A 328 -6.22 -2.87 8.83
N TYR A 329 -5.81 -2.94 10.09
CA TYR A 329 -4.77 -2.09 10.66
C TYR A 329 -3.95 -2.85 11.71
N LEU A 330 -2.70 -2.45 11.87
CA LEU A 330 -1.79 -3.02 12.86
C LEU A 330 -2.22 -2.65 14.27
N SER A 331 -1.83 -3.45 15.26
CA SER A 331 -1.92 -3.07 16.66
C SER A 331 -1.01 -1.86 16.95
N PRO A 332 -1.29 -1.05 17.98
CA PRO A 332 -0.46 0.11 18.32
C PRO A 332 1.03 -0.23 18.50
N ASP A 333 1.35 -1.36 19.10
CA ASP A 333 2.75 -1.78 19.30
C ASP A 333 3.42 -2.15 17.99
N MET A 334 2.74 -2.87 17.10
CA MET A 334 3.24 -3.19 15.75
C MET A 334 3.33 -1.96 14.85
N GLU A 335 2.46 -0.95 15.04
CA GLU A 335 2.57 0.32 14.31
C GLU A 335 3.84 1.09 14.71
N ILE A 336 4.22 1.05 15.97
CA ILE A 336 5.49 1.63 16.45
C ILE A 336 6.67 0.91 15.79
N GLU A 337 6.70 -0.42 15.84
CA GLU A 337 7.76 -1.23 15.23
C GLU A 337 7.85 -0.99 13.70
N ALA A 338 6.72 -0.95 13.00
CA ALA A 338 6.68 -0.63 11.57
C ALA A 338 7.25 0.76 11.26
N ASN A 339 6.96 1.76 12.10
CA ASN A 339 7.49 3.11 11.96
C ASN A 339 9.02 3.16 12.19
N GLU A 340 9.56 2.36 13.11
CA GLU A 340 11.01 2.24 13.33
C GLU A 340 11.72 1.68 12.09
N ILE A 341 11.19 0.62 11.48
CA ILE A 341 11.73 0.05 10.24
C ILE A 341 11.68 1.07 9.10
N GLN A 342 10.57 1.81 8.97
CA GLN A 342 10.44 2.86 7.97
C GLN A 342 11.46 3.98 8.16
N MET A 343 11.74 4.34 9.39
CA MET A 343 12.77 5.32 9.72
C MET A 343 14.16 4.85 9.28
N GLN A 344 14.50 3.60 9.49
CA GLN A 344 15.78 3.02 9.05
C GLN A 344 15.93 3.00 7.52
N GLN A 345 14.83 2.81 6.79
CA GLN A 345 14.80 2.78 5.32
C GLN A 345 14.60 4.15 4.67
N SER A 346 14.38 5.19 5.46
CA SER A 346 14.33 6.54 4.93
C SER A 346 15.74 7.09 4.75
N ASN A 347 15.97 7.82 3.66
CA ASN A 347 17.22 8.55 3.40
C ASN A 347 17.44 9.65 4.46
N ILE A 348 17.65 9.26 5.70
CA ILE A 348 18.39 10.05 6.67
C ILE A 348 19.87 9.68 6.49
N LEU A 349 20.28 9.53 5.25
CA LEU A 349 21.68 9.36 4.93
C LEU A 349 22.40 10.63 5.38
N VAL A 350 23.17 10.42 6.46
CA VAL A 350 24.26 11.30 6.85
C VAL A 350 23.84 12.76 6.74
N ASP A 351 22.83 13.15 7.57
CA ASP A 351 22.65 14.58 7.79
C ASP A 351 24.02 15.08 8.24
N PRO A 352 24.54 16.15 7.62
CA PRO A 352 25.86 16.69 7.96
C PRO A 352 26.08 16.90 9.45
N ILE A 353 24.98 17.00 10.22
CA ILE A 353 25.07 17.16 11.68
C ILE A 353 25.18 15.84 12.47
N MET A 354 25.09 14.66 11.83
CA MET A 354 25.18 13.38 12.55
C MET A 354 26.55 13.22 13.23
N GLU A 355 27.63 13.46 12.48
CA GLU A 355 28.98 13.44 13.03
C GLU A 355 29.15 14.49 14.16
N ASP A 356 28.57 15.66 14.01
CA ASP A 356 28.59 16.70 15.04
C ASP A 356 27.83 16.28 16.30
N ILE A 357 26.68 15.60 16.14
CA ILE A 357 25.93 15.05 17.28
C ILE A 357 26.73 13.94 17.96
N GLU A 358 27.32 13.00 17.22
CA GLU A 358 28.16 11.94 17.78
C GLU A 358 29.37 12.51 18.52
N MET A 359 30.07 13.48 17.94
CA MET A 359 31.18 14.17 18.61
C MET A 359 30.71 14.91 19.88
N TYR A 360 29.54 15.55 19.84
CA TYR A 360 28.94 16.20 21.01
C TYR A 360 28.64 15.21 22.13
N LEU A 361 28.09 14.05 21.81
CA LEU A 361 27.71 13.01 22.77
C LEU A 361 28.92 12.29 23.39
N GLU A 362 29.99 12.15 22.64
CA GLU A 362 31.25 11.49 23.11
C GLU A 362 32.18 12.43 23.85
N ARG A 363 31.94 13.74 23.75
CA ARG A 363 32.80 14.73 24.42
C ARG A 363 32.64 14.65 25.93
N GLU A 364 33.75 14.51 26.64
CA GLU A 364 33.79 14.66 28.09
C GLU A 364 33.55 16.11 28.51
N VAL A 365 32.78 16.29 29.56
CA VAL A 365 32.40 17.61 30.09
C VAL A 365 32.79 17.69 31.59
N PRO A 366 33.10 18.90 32.12
CA PRO A 366 33.31 19.07 33.54
C PRO A 366 32.09 18.66 34.38
N VAL A 367 32.26 18.13 35.55
CA VAL A 367 31.18 17.72 36.46
C VAL A 367 30.18 18.85 36.69
N GLN A 368 30.65 20.12 36.74
CA GLN A 368 29.84 21.30 36.91
C GLN A 368 29.06 21.69 35.65
N TYR A 369 29.30 21.06 34.50
CA TYR A 369 28.66 21.38 33.21
C TYR A 369 27.13 21.46 33.31
N ALA A 370 26.52 20.56 34.10
CA ALA A 370 25.07 20.55 34.31
C ALA A 370 24.53 21.83 34.97
N SER A 371 25.31 22.54 35.75
CA SER A 371 24.92 23.79 36.43
C SER A 371 25.21 25.05 35.62
N TRP A 372 25.99 24.99 34.53
CA TRP A 372 26.36 26.16 33.74
C TRP A 372 25.20 26.71 32.93
N MET A 373 25.16 28.02 32.76
CA MET A 373 24.20 28.66 31.84
C MET A 373 24.45 28.23 30.38
N ILE A 374 23.42 28.21 29.58
CA ILE A 374 23.48 27.78 28.17
C ILE A 374 24.58 28.52 27.36
N PRO A 375 24.79 29.87 27.48
CA PRO A 375 25.88 30.55 26.78
C PRO A 375 27.26 30.01 27.16
N THR A 376 27.49 29.68 28.43
CA THR A 376 28.77 29.13 28.92
C THR A 376 28.99 27.71 28.37
N ARG A 377 27.96 26.89 28.37
CA ARG A 377 28.00 25.54 27.79
C ARG A 377 28.36 25.62 26.29
N LEU A 378 27.71 26.53 25.57
CA LEU A 378 27.99 26.73 24.15
C LEU A 378 29.41 27.22 23.90
N ALA A 379 29.91 28.13 24.73
CA ALA A 379 31.28 28.59 24.64
C ALA A 379 32.29 27.46 24.89
N TYR A 380 31.98 26.59 25.83
CA TYR A 380 32.74 25.37 26.08
C TYR A 380 32.71 24.42 24.88
N GLN A 381 31.55 24.14 24.33
CA GLN A 381 31.38 23.27 23.16
C GLN A 381 32.13 23.82 21.92
N LYS A 382 32.19 25.16 21.78
CA LYS A 382 32.96 25.81 20.73
C LYS A 382 34.46 25.99 21.02
N GLY A 383 34.92 25.51 22.17
CA GLY A 383 36.33 25.67 22.57
C GLY A 383 36.72 27.10 22.97
N ALA A 384 35.76 27.99 23.12
CA ALA A 384 35.97 29.38 23.54
C ALA A 384 36.05 29.56 25.08
N TYR A 385 35.71 28.52 25.84
CA TYR A 385 35.78 28.48 27.28
C TYR A 385 36.37 27.14 27.71
N SER A 386 37.23 27.16 28.73
CA SER A 386 37.80 25.95 29.36
C SER A 386 37.76 26.09 30.86
N GLU A 387 37.55 24.97 31.56
CA GLU A 387 37.57 24.90 33.03
C GLU A 387 38.83 24.08 33.43
N PRO A 388 39.98 24.75 33.65
CA PRO A 388 41.21 24.05 34.02
C PRO A 388 41.06 23.38 35.40
N ASN A 389 41.58 22.17 35.57
CA ASN A 389 41.56 21.36 36.78
C ASN A 389 40.20 20.81 37.24
N SER A 390 39.19 20.78 36.39
CA SER A 390 37.92 20.14 36.74
C SER A 390 37.94 18.63 36.46
N THR A 391 37.25 17.87 37.29
CA THR A 391 36.99 16.45 37.03
C THR A 391 36.07 16.34 35.81
N MET A 392 36.44 15.50 34.85
CA MET A 392 35.65 15.29 33.61
C MET A 392 34.69 14.12 33.78
N THR A 393 33.59 14.18 33.08
CA THR A 393 32.55 13.13 33.04
C THR A 393 31.93 13.07 31.66
N SER A 394 31.41 11.90 31.30
CA SER A 394 30.69 11.72 30.06
C SER A 394 29.23 12.21 30.19
N LEU A 395 28.65 12.66 29.06
CA LEU A 395 27.23 12.93 28.97
C LEU A 395 26.47 11.60 29.01
N ASN A 396 25.64 11.41 30.03
CA ASN A 396 24.86 10.19 30.23
C ASN A 396 23.38 10.39 29.89
N MET A 397 22.94 11.64 29.80
CA MET A 397 21.55 11.99 29.47
C MET A 397 21.51 13.30 28.69
N VAL A 398 20.72 13.33 27.62
CA VAL A 398 20.49 14.49 26.78
C VAL A 398 19.03 14.54 26.31
N CYS A 399 18.56 15.71 25.90
CA CYS A 399 17.29 15.82 25.17
C CYS A 399 17.49 16.54 23.82
N ALA A 400 16.55 16.36 22.90
CA ALA A 400 16.64 16.95 21.59
C ALA A 400 16.81 18.49 21.61
N ARG A 401 16.14 19.18 22.53
CA ARG A 401 16.26 20.62 22.69
C ARG A 401 17.67 21.02 23.13
N GLN A 402 18.28 20.26 24.04
CA GLN A 402 19.66 20.49 24.49
C GLN A 402 20.64 20.37 23.32
N ILE A 403 20.49 19.33 22.48
CA ILE A 403 21.32 19.16 21.28
C ILE A 403 21.19 20.37 20.35
N ILE A 404 19.94 20.80 20.06
CA ILE A 404 19.69 21.96 19.19
C ILE A 404 20.37 23.22 19.71
N GLU A 405 20.36 23.46 21.02
CA GLU A 405 20.86 24.70 21.63
C GLU A 405 22.36 24.65 21.91
N GLU A 406 22.94 23.48 22.19
CA GLU A 406 24.36 23.33 22.59
C GLU A 406 25.28 22.85 21.45
N LEU A 407 24.74 22.29 20.35
CA LEU A 407 25.57 21.84 19.24
C LEU A 407 26.34 23.04 18.64
N PRO A 408 27.68 22.93 18.45
CA PRO A 408 28.51 24.04 17.96
C PRO A 408 28.21 24.41 16.50
N ASN A 409 27.49 23.56 15.76
CA ASN A 409 27.21 23.75 14.35
C ASN A 409 26.13 24.83 14.10
N ASP A 410 26.51 25.87 13.40
CA ASP A 410 25.62 26.99 13.06
C ASP A 410 24.50 26.61 12.07
N LEU A 411 24.62 25.48 11.35
CA LEU A 411 23.58 24.97 10.44
C LEU A 411 22.27 24.69 11.17
N VAL A 412 22.35 24.12 12.38
CA VAL A 412 21.16 23.81 13.20
C VAL A 412 20.41 25.09 13.56
N ARG A 413 21.12 26.15 13.90
CA ARG A 413 20.54 27.43 14.31
C ARG A 413 20.00 28.24 13.14
N ARG A 414 20.62 28.13 11.97
CA ARG A 414 20.19 28.84 10.74
C ARG A 414 19.00 28.17 10.08
N ASN A 415 18.75 26.88 10.34
CA ASN A 415 17.71 26.11 9.70
C ASN A 415 16.79 25.43 10.73
N THR A 416 16.15 26.24 11.57
CA THR A 416 15.24 25.79 12.64
C THR A 416 13.98 25.10 12.11
N SER A 417 13.59 25.35 10.87
CA SER A 417 12.48 24.64 10.22
C SER A 417 12.83 23.18 9.91
N LYS A 418 14.08 22.86 9.63
CA LYS A 418 14.57 21.49 9.39
C LYS A 418 14.89 20.78 10.70
N TYR A 419 15.71 21.41 11.56
CA TYR A 419 16.22 20.78 12.79
C TYR A 419 15.29 20.97 13.98
N THR A 420 14.09 20.41 13.85
CA THR A 420 13.10 20.39 14.94
C THR A 420 13.47 19.35 16.00
N SER A 421 12.88 19.43 17.21
CA SER A 421 13.07 18.42 18.24
C SER A 421 12.65 17.01 17.78
N GLN A 422 11.65 16.91 16.90
CA GLN A 422 11.25 15.64 16.31
C GLN A 422 12.34 15.08 15.40
N TYR A 423 12.94 15.94 14.57
CA TYR A 423 14.02 15.55 13.67
C TYR A 423 15.28 15.11 14.43
N ILE A 424 15.69 15.87 15.46
CA ILE A 424 16.83 15.48 16.31
C ILE A 424 16.55 14.16 17.05
N ASN A 425 15.35 13.97 17.59
CA ASN A 425 14.99 12.70 18.22
C ASN A 425 15.11 11.52 17.26
N ARG A 426 14.84 11.74 15.99
CA ARG A 426 15.00 10.74 14.95
C ARG A 426 16.47 10.44 14.68
N LEU A 427 17.34 11.47 14.56
CA LEU A 427 18.79 11.25 14.41
C LEU A 427 19.34 10.47 15.61
N MET A 428 18.94 10.83 16.82
CA MET A 428 19.33 10.13 18.05
C MET A 428 18.92 8.65 18.08
N SER A 429 17.82 8.28 17.43
CA SER A 429 17.41 6.85 17.37
C SER A 429 18.35 5.99 16.51
N MET A 430 19.20 6.62 15.71
CA MET A 430 20.18 5.96 14.84
C MET A 430 21.56 5.86 15.49
N ILE A 431 21.82 6.58 16.58
CA ILE A 431 23.10 6.59 17.27
C ILE A 431 23.17 5.38 18.21
N PRO A 432 24.16 4.47 18.02
CA PRO A 432 24.33 3.32 18.88
C PRO A 432 24.60 3.75 20.33
N ASN A 433 24.25 2.89 21.28
CA ASN A 433 24.44 3.11 22.71
C ASN A 433 23.58 4.23 23.35
N TRP A 434 22.63 4.78 22.64
CA TRP A 434 21.65 5.71 23.20
C TRP A 434 20.23 5.17 23.05
N LYS A 435 19.44 5.20 24.15
CA LYS A 435 18.05 4.76 24.16
C LYS A 435 17.15 5.83 24.74
N ARG A 436 15.97 5.95 24.18
CA ARG A 436 14.96 6.85 24.72
C ARG A 436 14.43 6.30 26.03
N SER A 437 14.39 7.14 27.09
CA SER A 437 13.88 6.72 28.39
C SER A 437 12.40 6.35 28.29
N LYS A 438 12.04 5.17 28.86
CA LYS A 438 10.64 4.75 29.00
C LYS A 438 9.91 5.52 30.09
N GLN A 439 10.63 6.15 31.01
CA GLN A 439 10.02 6.98 32.07
C GLN A 439 9.58 8.32 31.47
N GLU A 440 8.32 8.67 31.74
CA GLU A 440 7.71 9.87 31.20
C GLU A 440 8.39 11.16 31.67
N LYS A 441 9.00 11.13 32.87
CA LYS A 441 9.65 12.29 33.50
C LYS A 441 10.92 11.84 34.25
N VAL A 442 12.06 12.31 33.83
CA VAL A 442 13.37 11.99 34.43
C VAL A 442 14.03 13.27 34.96
N LYS A 443 14.59 13.19 36.17
CA LYS A 443 15.44 14.25 36.76
C LYS A 443 16.87 14.10 36.24
N GLY A 444 17.64 15.17 36.16
CA GLY A 444 19.09 15.14 35.87
C GLY A 444 19.53 15.94 34.64
N LEU A 445 18.60 16.55 33.91
CA LEU A 445 18.93 17.55 32.88
C LEU A 445 18.97 18.96 33.47
N HIS A 446 19.68 19.86 32.77
CA HIS A 446 19.69 21.28 33.13
C HIS A 446 18.27 21.83 33.22
N PRO A 447 17.96 22.70 34.19
CA PRO A 447 16.59 23.25 34.40
C PRO A 447 15.97 23.88 33.18
N ALA A 448 16.76 24.52 32.28
CA ALA A 448 16.27 25.12 31.04
C ALA A 448 15.64 24.10 30.06
N TYR A 449 15.96 22.82 30.19
CA TYR A 449 15.45 21.71 29.34
C TYR A 449 14.36 20.88 30.04
N CYS A 450 13.98 21.30 31.23
CA CYS A 450 12.96 20.67 32.04
C CYS A 450 11.65 21.46 32.02
N ASP A 451 10.56 20.79 32.40
CA ASP A 451 9.28 21.46 32.67
C ASP A 451 9.32 22.19 34.05
N LYS A 452 8.24 22.88 34.38
CA LYS A 452 8.10 23.59 35.65
C LYS A 452 8.27 22.69 36.91
N THR A 453 8.28 21.37 36.73
CA THR A 453 8.50 20.37 37.80
C THR A 453 9.94 19.87 37.84
N GLY A 454 10.85 20.46 37.10
CA GLY A 454 12.26 20.07 36.99
C GLY A 454 12.49 18.72 36.29
N ARG A 455 11.56 18.28 35.44
CA ARG A 455 11.63 16.99 34.73
C ARG A 455 11.58 17.17 33.23
N SER A 456 12.37 16.39 32.50
CA SER A 456 12.34 16.31 31.03
C SER A 456 11.48 15.14 30.58
N LYS A 457 10.72 15.36 29.50
CA LYS A 457 9.92 14.28 28.88
C LYS A 457 10.81 13.43 27.96
N HIS A 458 10.88 12.12 28.24
CA HIS A 458 11.52 11.12 27.41
C HIS A 458 12.93 11.52 26.90
N PRO A 459 13.90 11.81 27.81
CA PRO A 459 15.26 12.09 27.40
C PRO A 459 15.93 10.84 26.81
N TRP A 460 17.04 11.06 26.10
CA TRP A 460 17.93 10.00 25.65
C TRP A 460 18.94 9.70 26.76
N VAL A 461 19.15 8.42 27.05
CA VAL A 461 20.04 7.92 28.11
C VAL A 461 21.05 6.97 27.47
N ARG A 462 22.32 7.09 27.85
CA ARG A 462 23.40 6.19 27.40
C ARG A 462 23.16 4.78 27.95
N VAL A 463 23.29 3.76 27.10
CA VAL A 463 23.09 2.35 27.50
C VAL A 463 24.22 1.92 28.43
N GLY A 464 23.88 1.28 29.55
CA GLY A 464 24.85 0.85 30.56
C GLY A 464 25.04 1.82 31.73
N THR A 465 24.41 3.00 31.71
CA THR A 465 24.38 3.89 32.88
C THR A 465 23.31 3.37 33.84
N PRO A 466 23.65 3.04 35.10
CA PRO A 466 22.65 2.64 36.11
C PRO A 466 21.61 3.76 36.31
N SER A 467 20.33 3.42 36.25
CA SER A 467 19.23 4.37 36.40
C SER A 467 19.16 5.05 37.78
N GLU A 468 19.91 4.58 38.76
CA GLU A 468 19.96 5.11 40.12
C GLU A 468 21.08 6.15 40.36
N GLU A 469 22.19 6.13 39.60
CA GLU A 469 23.29 7.11 39.74
C GLU A 469 22.96 8.50 39.16
N VAL A 470 21.96 8.63 38.33
CA VAL A 470 21.56 9.93 37.74
C VAL A 470 20.90 10.87 38.79
N CYS A 471 20.61 10.37 39.99
CA CYS A 471 19.94 11.12 41.02
C CYS A 471 20.88 11.75 42.07
N ALA A 472 22.18 11.51 42.05
CA ALA A 472 23.05 11.72 43.20
C ALA A 472 24.13 12.78 43.03
N THR A 473 24.01 13.85 42.28
CA THR A 473 24.95 14.99 42.39
C THR A 473 24.32 16.33 41.98
N LEU A 474 23.37 16.79 42.75
CA LEU A 474 23.17 18.23 42.94
C LEU A 474 23.59 18.56 44.36
N PRO A 475 24.53 19.47 44.62
CA PRO A 475 24.78 19.98 45.94
C PRO A 475 23.50 20.66 46.43
N SER A 476 23.10 20.34 47.64
CA SER A 476 22.07 21.09 48.40
C SER A 476 22.43 22.57 48.36
N GLU A 477 21.45 23.42 47.98
CA GLU A 477 21.57 24.88 48.10
C GLU A 477 22.11 25.23 49.49
N PRO A 478 23.09 26.15 49.57
CA PRO A 478 23.46 26.70 50.86
C PRO A 478 22.29 27.50 51.40
N GLU A 479 21.82 27.16 52.60
CA GLU A 479 20.88 27.97 53.35
C GLU A 479 21.45 29.39 53.44
N LEU A 480 20.74 30.37 52.90
CA LEU A 480 21.04 31.78 53.11
C LEU A 480 20.73 32.10 54.61
N PRO A 481 21.68 32.64 55.36
CA PRO A 481 21.35 33.17 56.69
C PRO A 481 20.57 34.46 56.53
N PHE A 482 19.46 34.55 57.19
CA PHE A 482 18.54 35.66 57.46
C PHE A 482 18.82 37.02 56.84
#